data_7f9e11e6eefafdf1dc92307331af7824
#
_entry.id   7f9e11e6eefafdf1dc92307331af7824
#
_cell.length_a   1.000
_cell.length_b   1.000
_cell.length_c   1.000
_cell.angle_alpha   90.00
_cell.angle_beta   90.00
_cell.angle_gamma   90.00
#
_symmetry.space_group_name_H-M   'P 1'
#
loop_
_entity.id
_entity.type
_entity.pdbx_description
1 polymer ?
#
loop_
_entity_poly.entity_id
_entity_poly.type
_entity_poly.pdbx_seq_one_letter_code
_entity_poly.pdbx_strand_id
1 'polypeptide(L)'
;MMTSTRALVAGFLLALSSPALTTALAAQEAPATTVAADPAAPVWAFEESDVPVDESFIFGRLDNGMRYIIRRNATPEGTALVRMRIGSGSLAETEDERGLAHYLEHMAFNGSKGIPEGEMVKLLEREGLAFGADTNASTGFESITYMLNLPRNDSTLLDTALTLMRETASELTIAPDAVDRERGVVLAERRDRAGFQQRNFEDNVAFLAPGARYAERLPIGTIASLEGATAQHIRGLYERTYVPANTVLVVVGDYPVEQVEAAIRARFASWTPAPVPTEPVTGPIDITRKGLTDIHLDPALAEEVTLSRFSAWRDEPDTVANRDAALARRIGYGIVNRRLARLARGEDAPFRGASFGTGELFEAARITSLTISSADGEWEKGMRAAVREVNEALTHGFTRAELDEQLANLRTAFENAAKGAETRSHGAFVNAALALASDDRVPTTPEWQLAQFERIAPELTPEAVWQAVREDAAPLAEPLIRFEGRTAPAGGAEALRSAFAAAMALPIAAPADNGPLAFGYGDFGSPGEVVSDT
;
A
#
# COMPACT_ATOMS: atom_id res chain seq x y z
N MET A 1 -44.09 -55.47 -8.85
CA MET A 1 -44.13 -56.36 -10.02
C MET A 1 -42.75 -56.29 -10.63
N MET A 2 -42.03 -57.32 -10.35
CA MET A 2 -41.40 -58.32 -11.28
C MET A 2 -40.24 -57.68 -12.07
N THR A 3 -39.04 -58.02 -11.66
CA THR A 3 -38.19 -59.18 -12.07
C THR A 3 -37.52 -58.90 -13.42
N SER A 4 -36.33 -59.15 -13.72
CA SER A 4 -35.23 -60.08 -13.40
C SER A 4 -34.23 -59.89 -14.56
N THR A 5 -33.02 -60.27 -14.67
CA THR A 5 -32.07 -61.22 -14.16
C THR A 5 -30.87 -61.26 -15.11
N ARG A 6 -29.65 -61.33 -14.59
CA ARG A 6 -28.47 -62.15 -15.04
C ARG A 6 -27.99 -62.08 -16.50
N ALA A 7 -26.71 -62.19 -16.83
CA ALA A 7 -25.62 -63.07 -16.37
C ALA A 7 -24.25 -62.60 -16.85
N LEU A 8 -23.26 -62.80 -16.06
CA LEU A 8 -21.94 -63.47 -16.16
C LEU A 8 -21.41 -63.90 -17.54
N VAL A 9 -20.16 -63.49 -17.85
CA VAL A 9 -19.12 -64.43 -18.35
C VAL A 9 -17.74 -64.00 -17.82
N ALA A 10 -17.05 -64.93 -17.23
CA ALA A 10 -15.69 -64.84 -16.70
C ALA A 10 -14.65 -65.07 -17.79
N GLY A 11 -13.54 -64.40 -17.70
CA GLY A 11 -12.32 -64.68 -18.47
C GLY A 11 -11.09 -64.38 -17.62
N PHE A 12 -10.46 -65.43 -17.14
CA PHE A 12 -9.20 -65.46 -16.39
C PHE A 12 -8.03 -65.15 -17.30
N LEU A 13 -7.15 -64.19 -16.92
CA LEU A 13 -5.74 -64.20 -17.32
C LEU A 13 -4.91 -63.60 -16.18
N LEU A 14 -4.07 -64.47 -15.63
CA LEU A 14 -3.01 -64.13 -14.68
C LEU A 14 -1.95 -63.24 -15.35
N ALA A 15 -1.57 -62.16 -14.74
CA ALA A 15 -0.26 -61.57 -14.91
C ALA A 15 0.20 -60.89 -13.61
N LEU A 16 1.38 -61.23 -13.24
CA LEU A 16 2.16 -60.92 -12.05
C LEU A 16 2.03 -59.51 -11.53
N SER A 17 1.64 -59.36 -10.28
CA SER A 17 1.67 -58.16 -9.49
C SER A 17 3.02 -57.98 -8.82
N SER A 18 3.75 -56.92 -9.19
CA SER A 18 4.78 -56.34 -8.35
C SER A 18 4.11 -55.22 -7.50
N PRO A 19 4.32 -55.18 -6.19
CA PRO A 19 3.78 -54.06 -5.39
C PRO A 19 4.65 -52.81 -5.62
N ALA A 20 4.12 -51.82 -6.31
CA ALA A 20 4.66 -50.49 -6.27
C ALA A 20 4.33 -49.91 -4.88
N LEU A 21 5.34 -49.76 -4.04
CA LEU A 21 5.25 -48.90 -2.85
C LEU A 21 5.02 -47.48 -3.32
N THR A 22 3.80 -46.99 -3.23
CA THR A 22 3.51 -45.56 -3.22
C THR A 22 3.88 -45.02 -1.84
N THR A 23 5.11 -44.54 -1.71
CA THR A 23 5.47 -43.64 -0.61
C THR A 23 4.72 -42.35 -0.86
N ALA A 24 3.65 -42.11 -0.07
CA ALA A 24 3.12 -40.78 0.11
C ALA A 24 4.25 -39.93 0.73
N LEU A 25 4.87 -39.07 -0.08
CA LEU A 25 5.65 -37.96 0.46
C LEU A 25 4.65 -37.06 1.16
N ALA A 26 4.54 -37.19 2.47
CA ALA A 26 4.08 -36.11 3.31
C ALA A 26 5.09 -34.98 3.08
N ALA A 27 4.64 -33.87 2.51
CA ALA A 27 5.41 -32.64 2.50
C ALA A 27 5.60 -32.22 3.96
N GLN A 28 6.75 -32.56 4.52
CA GLN A 28 7.20 -32.09 5.80
C GLN A 28 7.55 -30.63 5.56
N GLU A 29 6.71 -29.71 6.06
CA GLU A 29 7.08 -28.30 6.14
C GLU A 29 8.44 -28.24 6.85
N ALA A 30 9.45 -27.75 6.14
CA ALA A 30 10.75 -27.52 6.74
C ALA A 30 10.55 -26.54 7.91
N PRO A 31 11.14 -26.81 9.09
CA PRO A 31 11.06 -25.85 10.20
C PRO A 31 11.64 -24.52 9.73
N ALA A 32 10.88 -23.44 9.93
CA ALA A 32 11.32 -22.09 9.62
C ALA A 32 12.69 -21.87 10.26
N THR A 33 13.70 -21.73 9.43
CA THR A 33 15.07 -21.45 9.90
C THR A 33 15.06 -19.99 10.35
N THR A 34 15.03 -19.76 11.65
CA THR A 34 15.22 -18.45 12.25
C THR A 34 16.65 -17.99 11.91
N VAL A 35 16.78 -17.09 10.96
CA VAL A 35 18.05 -16.42 10.70
C VAL A 35 18.25 -15.42 11.83
N ALA A 36 19.28 -15.62 12.64
CA ALA A 36 19.73 -14.59 13.56
C ALA A 36 20.13 -13.37 12.72
N ALA A 37 19.66 -12.18 13.09
CA ALA A 37 20.05 -10.94 12.40
C ALA A 37 21.59 -10.87 12.39
N ASP A 38 22.16 -10.69 11.20
CA ASP A 38 23.59 -10.45 11.06
C ASP A 38 23.92 -9.12 11.75
N PRO A 39 24.77 -9.10 12.80
CA PRO A 39 25.14 -7.86 13.47
C PRO A 39 25.93 -6.90 12.56
N ALA A 40 26.39 -7.34 11.39
CA ALA A 40 27.05 -6.54 10.37
C ALA A 40 26.09 -6.02 9.28
N ALA A 41 24.82 -6.45 9.28
CA ALA A 41 23.84 -5.92 8.32
C ALA A 41 23.52 -4.44 8.60
N PRO A 42 23.34 -3.59 7.57
CA PRO A 42 22.97 -2.20 7.75
C PRO A 42 21.68 -2.10 8.56
N VAL A 43 21.65 -1.15 9.49
CA VAL A 43 20.49 -0.97 10.37
C VAL A 43 19.38 -0.21 9.65
N TRP A 44 19.78 0.67 8.72
CA TRP A 44 18.89 1.54 7.95
C TRP A 44 19.31 1.58 6.49
N ALA A 45 18.35 1.62 5.58
CA ALA A 45 18.59 1.63 4.14
C ALA A 45 19.51 2.77 3.68
N PHE A 46 19.48 3.92 4.35
CA PHE A 46 20.37 5.04 4.01
C PHE A 46 21.86 4.78 4.28
N GLU A 47 22.22 3.74 5.05
CA GLU A 47 23.62 3.37 5.26
C GLU A 47 24.27 2.77 4.01
N GLU A 48 23.45 2.25 3.07
CA GLU A 48 23.89 1.70 1.79
C GLU A 48 23.48 2.56 0.59
N SER A 49 22.73 3.64 0.82
CA SER A 49 22.21 4.55 -0.22
C SER A 49 23.13 5.75 -0.41
N ASP A 50 23.21 6.25 -1.65
CA ASP A 50 23.82 7.54 -2.00
C ASP A 50 22.84 8.72 -1.86
N VAL A 51 21.60 8.47 -1.43
CA VAL A 51 20.60 9.50 -1.14
C VAL A 51 20.89 10.12 0.22
N PRO A 52 21.10 11.44 0.32
CA PRO A 52 21.37 12.09 1.60
C PRO A 52 20.13 12.04 2.50
N VAL A 53 20.31 11.47 3.68
CA VAL A 53 19.26 11.44 4.69
C VAL A 53 19.02 12.83 5.28
N ASP A 54 17.77 13.15 5.62
CA ASP A 54 17.43 14.36 6.40
C ASP A 54 18.01 14.21 7.83
N GLU A 55 19.12 14.90 8.12
CA GLU A 55 19.86 14.86 9.37
C GLU A 55 19.08 15.37 10.59
N SER A 56 17.90 15.96 10.38
CA SER A 56 17.03 16.39 11.48
C SER A 56 16.26 15.24 12.13
N PHE A 57 16.29 14.04 11.51
CA PHE A 57 15.87 12.81 12.16
C PHE A 57 17.02 12.20 12.97
N ILE A 58 16.70 11.65 14.12
CA ILE A 58 17.61 10.84 14.91
C ILE A 58 17.18 9.38 14.79
N PHE A 59 18.07 8.57 14.27
CA PHE A 59 17.87 7.14 14.08
C PHE A 59 18.65 6.38 15.15
N GLY A 60 18.02 5.38 15.76
CA GLY A 60 18.68 4.58 16.78
C GLY A 60 18.23 3.13 16.79
N ARG A 61 19.06 2.31 17.45
CA ARG A 61 18.81 0.90 17.72
C ARG A 61 19.16 0.60 19.17
N LEU A 62 18.30 -0.15 19.85
CA LEU A 62 18.56 -0.70 21.16
C LEU A 62 19.35 -2.02 21.03
N ASP A 63 20.03 -2.43 22.12
CA ASP A 63 20.79 -3.69 22.14
C ASP A 63 19.93 -4.94 21.90
N ASN A 64 18.62 -4.85 22.17
CA ASN A 64 17.65 -5.91 21.88
C ASN A 64 17.18 -5.95 20.43
N GLY A 65 17.67 -5.05 19.58
CA GLY A 65 17.36 -4.96 18.15
C GLY A 65 16.21 -4.02 17.78
N MET A 66 15.42 -3.51 18.75
CA MET A 66 14.36 -2.54 18.46
C MET A 66 14.95 -1.26 17.87
N ARG A 67 14.34 -0.78 16.78
CA ARG A 67 14.73 0.47 16.13
C ARG A 67 13.81 1.62 16.56
N TYR A 68 14.33 2.85 16.52
CA TYR A 68 13.52 4.03 16.77
C TYR A 68 13.96 5.20 15.89
N ILE A 69 12.98 6.07 15.59
CA ILE A 69 13.17 7.30 14.81
C ILE A 69 12.57 8.43 15.62
N ILE A 70 13.36 9.46 15.88
CA ILE A 70 12.93 10.65 16.62
C ILE A 70 13.14 11.88 15.75
N ARG A 71 12.16 12.79 15.74
CA ARG A 71 12.32 14.11 15.14
C ARG A 71 11.65 15.17 15.99
N ARG A 72 12.41 16.19 16.39
CA ARG A 72 11.80 17.36 16.98
C ARG A 72 11.11 18.18 15.89
N ASN A 73 9.86 18.54 16.12
CA ASN A 73 9.07 19.42 15.27
C ASN A 73 8.03 20.15 16.13
N ALA A 74 7.82 21.44 15.88
CA ALA A 74 6.88 22.27 16.64
C ALA A 74 5.63 22.67 15.83
N THR A 75 5.23 21.87 14.85
CA THR A 75 4.05 22.16 14.02
C THR A 75 3.09 20.95 14.04
N PRO A 76 1.99 21.03 14.85
CA PRO A 76 1.61 22.10 15.81
C PRO A 76 2.52 22.15 17.05
N GLU A 77 2.70 23.37 17.61
CA GLU A 77 3.48 23.58 18.83
C GLU A 77 2.87 22.82 20.03
N GLY A 78 3.72 22.32 20.91
CA GLY A 78 3.31 21.65 22.14
C GLY A 78 2.64 20.29 21.94
N THR A 79 2.68 19.67 20.76
CA THR A 79 2.07 18.36 20.50
C THR A 79 3.08 17.34 19.96
N ALA A 80 2.69 16.07 19.91
CA ALA A 80 3.51 15.02 19.32
C ALA A 80 2.69 13.86 18.77
N LEU A 81 3.29 13.09 17.88
CA LEU A 81 2.78 11.83 17.36
C LEU A 81 3.73 10.69 17.75
N VAL A 82 3.18 9.64 18.33
CA VAL A 82 3.91 8.40 18.63
C VAL A 82 3.31 7.30 17.75
N ARG A 83 4.15 6.56 17.05
CA ARG A 83 3.78 5.43 16.21
C ARG A 83 4.67 4.24 16.54
N MET A 84 4.06 3.09 16.78
CA MET A 84 4.79 1.83 16.92
C MET A 84 4.36 0.90 15.80
N ARG A 85 5.29 0.59 14.89
CA ARG A 85 5.08 -0.34 13.80
C ARG A 85 5.67 -1.69 14.16
N ILE A 86 4.84 -2.71 14.10
CA ILE A 86 5.24 -4.12 14.11
C ILE A 86 5.32 -4.58 12.66
N GLY A 87 6.46 -5.07 12.20
CA GLY A 87 6.71 -5.49 10.82
C GLY A 87 6.08 -6.84 10.48
N SER A 88 4.86 -7.08 10.96
CA SER A 88 4.07 -8.27 10.66
C SER A 88 2.59 -7.91 10.68
N GLY A 89 1.91 -8.19 9.58
CA GLY A 89 0.47 -8.03 9.42
C GLY A 89 -0.21 -9.35 9.07
N SER A 90 -1.30 -9.30 8.32
CA SER A 90 -2.07 -10.49 7.96
C SER A 90 -1.31 -11.50 7.09
N LEU A 91 -0.28 -11.07 6.35
CA LEU A 91 0.58 -12.00 5.60
C LEU A 91 1.38 -12.96 6.50
N ALA A 92 1.64 -12.59 7.74
CA ALA A 92 2.34 -13.45 8.71
C ALA A 92 1.45 -14.58 9.29
N GLU A 93 0.14 -14.56 9.01
CA GLU A 93 -0.83 -15.53 9.51
C GLU A 93 -0.70 -16.89 8.81
N THR A 94 -0.87 -17.97 9.55
CA THR A 94 -1.08 -19.32 8.98
C THR A 94 -2.50 -19.45 8.41
N GLU A 95 -2.82 -20.59 7.82
CA GLU A 95 -4.15 -20.84 7.25
C GLU A 95 -5.26 -20.73 8.31
N ASP A 96 -5.02 -21.25 9.51
CA ASP A 96 -5.98 -21.24 10.62
C ASP A 96 -6.03 -19.90 11.37
N GLU A 97 -5.09 -18.99 11.08
CA GLU A 97 -4.96 -17.69 11.74
C GLU A 97 -5.56 -16.52 10.96
N ARG A 98 -6.22 -16.74 9.83
CA ARG A 98 -6.77 -15.68 8.97
C ARG A 98 -7.63 -14.68 9.77
N GLY A 99 -7.16 -13.41 9.86
CA GLY A 99 -7.78 -12.33 10.62
C GLY A 99 -7.33 -12.21 12.06
N LEU A 100 -6.40 -13.08 12.54
CA LEU A 100 -5.91 -12.99 13.90
C LEU A 100 -4.94 -11.84 14.14
N ALA A 101 -4.28 -11.32 13.11
CA ALA A 101 -3.48 -10.09 13.21
C ALA A 101 -4.36 -8.88 13.58
N HIS A 102 -5.52 -8.74 12.91
CA HIS A 102 -6.51 -7.73 13.25
C HIS A 102 -7.18 -8.01 14.63
N TYR A 103 -7.47 -9.26 14.92
CA TYR A 103 -8.00 -9.62 16.23
C TYR A 103 -6.99 -9.31 17.36
N LEU A 104 -5.71 -9.54 17.13
CA LEU A 104 -4.63 -9.18 18.06
C LEU A 104 -4.55 -7.67 18.28
N GLU A 105 -4.79 -6.88 17.25
CA GLU A 105 -4.91 -5.42 17.35
C GLU A 105 -6.01 -5.02 18.35
N HIS A 106 -7.19 -5.64 18.29
CA HIS A 106 -8.27 -5.45 19.28
C HIS A 106 -7.84 -5.86 20.69
N MET A 107 -7.13 -6.99 20.80
CA MET A 107 -6.67 -7.47 22.10
C MET A 107 -5.65 -6.54 22.76
N ALA A 108 -4.97 -5.68 21.99
CA ALA A 108 -4.07 -4.65 22.54
C ALA A 108 -4.79 -3.66 23.47
N PHE A 109 -6.09 -3.50 23.33
CA PHE A 109 -6.93 -2.64 24.19
C PHE A 109 -7.66 -3.40 25.30
N ASN A 110 -7.52 -4.72 25.34
CA ASN A 110 -8.23 -5.62 26.28
C ASN A 110 -7.36 -6.10 27.45
N GLY A 111 -6.36 -5.29 27.82
CA GLY A 111 -5.56 -5.48 29.02
C GLY A 111 -4.19 -6.08 28.81
N SER A 112 -3.27 -5.64 29.65
CA SER A 112 -1.89 -6.10 29.75
C SER A 112 -1.50 -6.35 31.20
N LYS A 113 -0.29 -6.81 31.42
CA LYS A 113 0.22 -7.13 32.77
C LYS A 113 0.24 -5.91 33.69
N GLY A 114 0.62 -4.74 33.17
CA GLY A 114 0.68 -3.49 33.93
C GLY A 114 -0.61 -2.66 33.87
N ILE A 115 -1.49 -2.92 32.91
CA ILE A 115 -2.72 -2.12 32.68
C ILE A 115 -3.90 -3.08 32.52
N PRO A 116 -4.72 -3.26 33.57
CA PRO A 116 -5.89 -4.12 33.49
C PRO A 116 -6.89 -3.70 32.41
N GLU A 117 -7.69 -4.65 31.97
CA GLU A 117 -8.78 -4.40 31.01
C GLU A 117 -9.69 -3.24 31.46
N GLY A 118 -10.01 -2.34 30.51
CA GLY A 118 -10.82 -1.15 30.74
C GLY A 118 -10.09 0.02 31.41
N GLU A 119 -8.86 -0.16 31.92
CA GLU A 119 -8.08 0.92 32.50
C GLU A 119 -7.30 1.74 31.46
N MET A 120 -6.97 1.15 30.31
CA MET A 120 -6.25 1.87 29.24
C MET A 120 -7.07 3.07 28.74
N VAL A 121 -8.35 2.87 28.42
CA VAL A 121 -9.23 3.94 27.94
C VAL A 121 -9.37 5.04 29.00
N LYS A 122 -9.58 4.66 30.28
CA LYS A 122 -9.67 5.62 31.39
C LYS A 122 -8.35 6.39 31.60
N LEU A 123 -7.21 5.72 31.42
CA LEU A 123 -5.90 6.36 31.51
C LEU A 123 -5.73 7.41 30.40
N LEU A 124 -6.06 7.04 29.15
CA LEU A 124 -6.04 7.94 28.00
C LEU A 124 -6.98 9.15 28.20
N GLU A 125 -8.21 8.92 28.64
CA GLU A 125 -9.18 9.98 28.91
C GLU A 125 -8.70 10.95 30.01
N ARG A 126 -8.09 10.44 31.09
CA ARG A 126 -7.48 11.26 32.14
C ARG A 126 -6.35 12.14 31.60
N GLU A 127 -5.63 11.63 30.61
CA GLU A 127 -4.56 12.36 29.93
C GLU A 127 -5.09 13.27 28.80
N GLY A 128 -6.41 13.32 28.59
CA GLY A 128 -7.05 14.17 27.58
C GLY A 128 -6.99 13.62 26.17
N LEU A 129 -6.71 12.32 26.00
CA LEU A 129 -6.76 11.63 24.70
C LEU A 129 -8.12 10.97 24.51
N ALA A 130 -8.72 11.22 23.35
CA ALA A 130 -9.97 10.57 22.96
C ALA A 130 -9.68 9.25 22.23
N PHE A 131 -10.32 8.16 22.68
CA PHE A 131 -10.25 6.88 21.96
C PHE A 131 -10.88 7.02 20.57
N GLY A 132 -10.20 6.50 19.55
CA GLY A 132 -10.58 6.62 18.14
C GLY A 132 -10.03 7.88 17.43
N ALA A 133 -9.97 9.02 18.11
CA ALA A 133 -9.42 10.25 17.54
C ALA A 133 -7.90 10.40 17.79
N ASP A 134 -7.48 10.21 19.05
CA ASP A 134 -6.08 10.38 19.45
C ASP A 134 -5.37 9.05 19.69
N THR A 135 -6.12 7.98 19.84
CA THR A 135 -5.62 6.61 20.03
C THR A 135 -6.28 5.72 19.02
N ASN A 136 -5.47 5.10 18.17
CA ASN A 136 -5.94 4.21 17.13
C ASN A 136 -4.89 3.13 16.82
N ALA A 137 -5.28 2.12 16.06
CA ALA A 137 -4.37 1.16 15.47
C ALA A 137 -4.85 0.79 14.07
N SER A 138 -4.02 0.16 13.29
CA SER A 138 -4.38 -0.33 11.97
C SER A 138 -3.59 -1.59 11.63
N THR A 139 -4.28 -2.59 11.12
CA THR A 139 -3.70 -3.83 10.61
C THR A 139 -3.73 -3.83 9.09
N GLY A 140 -2.54 -3.89 8.51
CA GLY A 140 -2.34 -4.09 7.07
C GLY A 140 -1.91 -5.51 6.74
N PHE A 141 -1.49 -5.71 5.50
CA PHE A 141 -0.95 -6.99 5.04
C PHE A 141 0.42 -7.28 5.68
N GLU A 142 1.29 -6.27 5.73
CA GLU A 142 2.71 -6.41 6.12
C GLU A 142 3.02 -5.89 7.52
N SER A 143 2.11 -5.12 8.12
CA SER A 143 2.37 -4.52 9.43
C SER A 143 1.12 -4.21 10.22
N ILE A 144 1.31 -4.08 11.55
CA ILE A 144 0.35 -3.47 12.47
C ILE A 144 0.98 -2.18 12.98
N THR A 145 0.24 -1.09 12.99
CA THR A 145 0.72 0.22 13.49
C THR A 145 -0.20 0.73 14.59
N TYR A 146 0.36 0.95 15.77
CA TYR A 146 -0.30 1.60 16.90
C TYR A 146 0.01 3.09 16.92
N MET A 147 -0.99 3.92 17.22
CA MET A 147 -0.94 5.36 17.04
C MET A 147 -1.44 6.09 18.29
N LEU A 148 -0.64 7.03 18.78
CA LEU A 148 -1.04 7.99 19.82
C LEU A 148 -0.73 9.41 19.34
N ASN A 149 -1.71 10.32 19.48
CA ASN A 149 -1.58 11.73 19.19
C ASN A 149 -1.56 12.47 20.52
N LEU A 150 -0.42 12.99 20.92
CA LEU A 150 -0.24 13.63 22.21
C LEU A 150 -0.63 15.12 22.11
N PRO A 151 -1.66 15.57 22.82
CA PRO A 151 -2.16 16.95 22.73
C PRO A 151 -1.27 17.97 23.47
N ARG A 152 -0.28 17.51 24.23
CA ARG A 152 0.68 18.35 24.94
C ARG A 152 2.02 17.67 25.06
N ASN A 153 3.09 18.44 25.30
CA ASN A 153 4.48 17.97 25.34
C ASN A 153 5.05 17.82 26.76
N ASP A 154 4.24 17.46 27.74
CA ASP A 154 4.75 17.18 29.08
C ASP A 154 5.37 15.78 29.20
N SER A 155 6.35 15.65 30.11
CA SER A 155 7.10 14.42 30.29
C SER A 155 6.27 13.26 30.83
N THR A 156 5.23 13.54 31.60
CA THR A 156 4.35 12.50 32.18
C THR A 156 3.51 11.86 31.08
N LEU A 157 2.98 12.67 30.16
CA LEU A 157 2.22 12.16 29.03
C LEU A 157 3.10 11.33 28.07
N LEU A 158 4.32 11.78 27.79
CA LEU A 158 5.28 11.00 27.01
C LEU A 158 5.58 9.65 27.68
N ASP A 159 5.84 9.65 28.98
CA ASP A 159 6.11 8.42 29.74
C ASP A 159 4.90 7.47 29.74
N THR A 160 3.69 8.00 29.91
CA THR A 160 2.44 7.25 29.78
C THR A 160 2.29 6.63 28.40
N ALA A 161 2.52 7.41 27.33
CA ALA A 161 2.42 6.93 25.96
C ALA A 161 3.41 5.80 25.67
N LEU A 162 4.67 5.96 26.07
CA LEU A 162 5.70 4.93 25.89
C LEU A 162 5.44 3.69 26.77
N THR A 163 4.84 3.87 27.94
CA THR A 163 4.38 2.74 28.78
C THR A 163 3.30 1.95 28.07
N LEU A 164 2.27 2.62 27.52
CA LEU A 164 1.22 1.97 26.74
C LEU A 164 1.78 1.19 25.55
N MET A 165 2.68 1.81 24.79
CA MET A 165 3.34 1.13 23.65
C MET A 165 4.15 -0.10 24.12
N ARG A 166 4.85 -0.01 25.27
CA ARG A 166 5.63 -1.11 25.81
C ARG A 166 4.75 -2.25 26.29
N GLU A 167 3.64 -1.95 26.97
CA GLU A 167 2.65 -2.94 27.42
C GLU A 167 2.01 -3.65 26.20
N THR A 168 1.65 -2.90 25.18
CA THR A 168 1.16 -3.47 23.90
C THR A 168 2.21 -4.37 23.23
N ALA A 169 3.48 -3.94 23.25
CA ALA A 169 4.56 -4.64 22.54
C ALA A 169 4.91 -6.00 23.14
N SER A 170 4.76 -6.21 24.47
CA SER A 170 5.27 -7.44 25.10
C SER A 170 4.52 -7.96 26.31
N GLU A 171 3.50 -7.28 26.80
CA GLU A 171 2.87 -7.61 28.07
C GLU A 171 1.35 -7.88 27.96
N LEU A 172 0.82 -8.10 26.74
CA LEU A 172 -0.61 -8.38 26.56
C LEU A 172 -1.02 -9.65 27.29
N THR A 173 -2.12 -9.57 28.05
CA THR A 173 -2.64 -10.72 28.81
C THR A 173 -3.33 -11.74 27.93
N ILE A 174 -3.99 -11.32 26.85
CA ILE A 174 -4.77 -12.15 25.93
C ILE A 174 -5.59 -13.19 26.71
N ALA A 175 -6.42 -12.70 27.63
CA ALA A 175 -7.20 -13.54 28.52
C ALA A 175 -8.31 -14.26 27.72
N PRO A 176 -8.57 -15.56 27.96
CA PRO A 176 -9.57 -16.32 27.21
C PRO A 176 -10.98 -15.70 27.22
N ASP A 177 -11.41 -15.18 28.36
CA ASP A 177 -12.71 -14.52 28.50
C ASP A 177 -12.78 -13.15 27.77
N ALA A 178 -11.68 -12.41 27.70
CA ALA A 178 -11.58 -11.20 26.89
C ALA A 178 -11.63 -11.53 25.38
N VAL A 179 -10.92 -12.57 24.94
CA VAL A 179 -11.01 -13.07 23.56
C VAL A 179 -12.45 -13.46 23.21
N ASP A 180 -13.16 -14.18 24.09
CA ASP A 180 -14.54 -14.60 23.81
C ASP A 180 -15.51 -13.41 23.72
N ARG A 181 -15.31 -12.36 24.51
CA ARG A 181 -16.11 -11.13 24.43
C ARG A 181 -15.80 -10.36 23.13
N GLU A 182 -14.52 -10.18 22.82
CA GLU A 182 -14.06 -9.40 21.66
C GLU A 182 -14.40 -10.07 20.33
N ARG A 183 -14.52 -11.41 20.30
CA ARG A 183 -14.95 -12.16 19.10
C ARG A 183 -16.23 -11.61 18.51
N GLY A 184 -17.20 -11.26 19.36
CA GLY A 184 -18.48 -10.68 18.94
C GLY A 184 -18.28 -9.32 18.25
N VAL A 185 -17.35 -8.51 18.75
CA VAL A 185 -17.01 -7.19 18.19
C VAL A 185 -16.35 -7.34 16.83
N VAL A 186 -15.31 -8.16 16.71
CA VAL A 186 -14.59 -8.41 15.44
C VAL A 186 -15.52 -8.99 14.37
N LEU A 187 -16.40 -9.93 14.73
CA LEU A 187 -17.41 -10.49 13.82
C LEU A 187 -18.47 -9.46 13.41
N ALA A 188 -18.84 -8.54 14.31
CA ALA A 188 -19.75 -7.44 13.99
C ALA A 188 -19.09 -6.47 13.01
N GLU A 189 -17.85 -6.07 13.27
CA GLU A 189 -17.07 -5.21 12.38
C GLU A 189 -16.90 -5.83 10.99
N ARG A 190 -16.58 -7.14 10.92
CA ARG A 190 -16.52 -7.84 9.63
C ARG A 190 -17.83 -7.77 8.86
N ARG A 191 -18.98 -7.90 9.56
CA ARG A 191 -20.30 -7.75 8.92
C ARG A 191 -20.55 -6.32 8.46
N ASP A 192 -20.21 -5.35 9.28
CA ASP A 192 -20.43 -3.93 8.96
C ASP A 192 -19.53 -3.46 7.81
N ARG A 193 -18.29 -3.98 7.75
CA ARG A 193 -17.37 -3.75 6.62
C ARG A 193 -17.71 -4.56 5.37
N ALA A 194 -18.56 -5.58 5.44
CA ALA A 194 -18.97 -6.39 4.28
C ALA A 194 -19.88 -5.62 3.29
N GLY A 195 -19.64 -4.31 3.14
CA GLY A 195 -20.27 -3.45 2.15
C GLY A 195 -19.82 -3.77 0.72
N PHE A 196 -20.42 -3.05 -0.24
CA PHE A 196 -20.11 -3.24 -1.65
C PHE A 196 -18.62 -3.00 -1.98
N GLN A 197 -17.99 -2.05 -1.32
CA GLN A 197 -16.55 -1.75 -1.52
C GLN A 197 -15.67 -2.94 -1.14
N GLN A 198 -15.94 -3.57 0.00
CA GLN A 198 -15.18 -4.74 0.45
C GLN A 198 -15.39 -5.92 -0.51
N ARG A 199 -16.63 -6.20 -0.91
CA ARG A 199 -16.91 -7.28 -1.89
C ARG A 199 -16.24 -7.02 -3.23
N ASN A 200 -16.26 -5.77 -3.71
CA ASN A 200 -15.59 -5.38 -4.94
C ASN A 200 -14.07 -5.55 -4.84
N PHE A 201 -13.48 -5.16 -3.70
CA PHE A 201 -12.05 -5.35 -3.45
C PHE A 201 -11.67 -6.83 -3.41
N GLU A 202 -12.39 -7.65 -2.65
CA GLU A 202 -12.15 -9.11 -2.54
C GLU A 202 -12.24 -9.80 -3.91
N ASP A 203 -13.25 -9.47 -4.70
CA ASP A 203 -13.45 -9.99 -6.03
C ASP A 203 -12.34 -9.55 -7.00
N ASN A 204 -11.94 -8.27 -6.96
CA ASN A 204 -10.85 -7.74 -7.78
C ASN A 204 -9.51 -8.45 -7.47
N VAL A 205 -9.19 -8.63 -6.20
CA VAL A 205 -7.96 -9.32 -5.76
C VAL A 205 -7.97 -10.78 -6.21
N ALA A 206 -9.11 -11.47 -6.07
CA ALA A 206 -9.27 -12.85 -6.53
C ALA A 206 -9.17 -12.97 -8.06
N PHE A 207 -9.67 -11.98 -8.81
CA PHE A 207 -9.53 -11.94 -10.27
C PHE A 207 -8.09 -11.67 -10.69
N LEU A 208 -7.41 -10.70 -10.07
CA LEU A 208 -6.06 -10.30 -10.47
C LEU A 208 -5.02 -11.37 -10.11
N ALA A 209 -5.07 -11.92 -8.91
CA ALA A 209 -4.04 -12.84 -8.42
C ALA A 209 -4.63 -14.03 -7.66
N PRO A 210 -5.37 -14.92 -8.35
CA PRO A 210 -5.93 -16.11 -7.73
C PRO A 210 -4.83 -17.00 -7.15
N GLY A 211 -4.99 -17.40 -5.90
CA GLY A 211 -4.04 -18.25 -5.18
C GLY A 211 -2.79 -17.52 -4.68
N ALA A 212 -2.70 -16.20 -4.87
CA ALA A 212 -1.67 -15.41 -4.20
C ALA A 212 -1.98 -15.29 -2.70
N ARG A 213 -0.94 -15.36 -1.87
CA ARG A 213 -1.11 -15.30 -0.42
C ARG A 213 -1.83 -14.03 0.02
N TYR A 214 -1.51 -12.86 -0.55
CA TYR A 214 -2.18 -11.62 -0.19
C TYR A 214 -3.69 -11.64 -0.49
N ALA A 215 -4.12 -12.35 -1.54
CA ALA A 215 -5.53 -12.52 -1.87
C ALA A 215 -6.28 -13.35 -0.82
N GLU A 216 -5.58 -14.24 -0.14
CA GLU A 216 -6.11 -15.15 0.87
C GLU A 216 -5.93 -14.65 2.31
N ARG A 217 -5.09 -13.64 2.53
CA ARG A 217 -4.73 -13.08 3.84
C ARG A 217 -5.26 -11.65 4.02
N LEU A 218 -6.53 -11.42 3.65
CA LEU A 218 -7.16 -10.13 3.91
C LEU A 218 -7.20 -9.86 5.44
N PRO A 219 -6.80 -8.67 5.91
CA PRO A 219 -6.71 -8.38 7.35
C PRO A 219 -7.99 -8.63 8.12
N ILE A 220 -9.15 -8.44 7.48
CA ILE A 220 -10.46 -8.69 8.11
C ILE A 220 -10.73 -10.19 8.40
N GLY A 221 -9.95 -11.09 7.83
CA GLY A 221 -10.02 -12.52 8.06
C GLY A 221 -11.25 -13.23 7.51
N THR A 222 -11.47 -14.46 7.93
CA THR A 222 -12.64 -15.29 7.57
C THR A 222 -13.54 -15.51 8.77
N ILE A 223 -14.84 -15.75 8.54
CA ILE A 223 -15.77 -16.08 9.63
C ILE A 223 -15.31 -17.33 10.37
N ALA A 224 -14.91 -18.37 9.65
CA ALA A 224 -14.51 -19.65 10.24
C ALA A 224 -13.28 -19.52 11.15
N SER A 225 -12.24 -18.80 10.73
CA SER A 225 -11.05 -18.58 11.56
C SER A 225 -11.33 -17.71 12.78
N LEU A 226 -12.15 -16.66 12.62
CA LEU A 226 -12.53 -15.79 13.74
C LEU A 226 -13.41 -16.50 14.78
N GLU A 227 -14.37 -17.35 14.35
CA GLU A 227 -15.19 -18.16 15.24
C GLU A 227 -14.35 -19.22 15.96
N GLY A 228 -13.38 -19.81 15.28
CA GLY A 228 -12.45 -20.81 15.84
C GLY A 228 -11.28 -20.23 16.64
N ALA A 229 -11.10 -18.91 16.66
CA ALA A 229 -9.98 -18.26 17.33
C ALA A 229 -9.98 -18.54 18.85
N THR A 230 -8.83 -18.88 19.39
CA THR A 230 -8.62 -19.07 20.83
C THR A 230 -7.53 -18.13 21.33
N ALA A 231 -7.51 -17.90 22.62
CA ALA A 231 -6.43 -17.12 23.26
C ALA A 231 -5.05 -17.73 22.99
N GLN A 232 -4.96 -19.04 22.82
CA GLN A 232 -3.69 -19.71 22.47
C GLN A 232 -3.25 -19.40 21.04
N HIS A 233 -4.15 -19.39 20.07
CA HIS A 233 -3.85 -19.03 18.67
C HIS A 233 -3.36 -17.58 18.59
N ILE A 234 -4.08 -16.64 19.20
CA ILE A 234 -3.72 -15.22 19.21
C ILE A 234 -2.37 -15.00 19.92
N ARG A 235 -2.15 -15.69 21.05
CA ARG A 235 -0.87 -15.63 21.78
C ARG A 235 0.28 -16.18 20.96
N GLY A 236 0.09 -17.28 20.24
CA GLY A 236 1.12 -17.83 19.34
C GLY A 236 1.55 -16.86 18.25
N LEU A 237 0.58 -16.16 17.63
CA LEU A 237 0.86 -15.09 16.67
C LEU A 237 1.60 -13.91 17.33
N TYR A 238 1.12 -13.46 18.51
CA TYR A 238 1.74 -12.38 19.26
C TYR A 238 3.20 -12.65 19.60
N GLU A 239 3.49 -13.79 20.22
CA GLU A 239 4.84 -14.17 20.64
C GLU A 239 5.80 -14.34 19.46
N ARG A 240 5.29 -14.75 18.28
CA ARG A 240 6.06 -14.94 17.06
C ARG A 240 6.38 -13.62 16.37
N THR A 241 5.48 -12.63 16.41
CA THR A 241 5.55 -11.43 15.58
C THR A 241 5.93 -10.16 16.34
N TYR A 242 5.56 -10.05 17.63
CA TYR A 242 5.88 -8.89 18.47
C TYR A 242 7.23 -9.09 19.16
N VAL A 243 8.27 -8.84 18.40
CA VAL A 243 9.65 -8.97 18.88
C VAL A 243 10.41 -7.66 18.65
N PRO A 244 11.42 -7.33 19.50
CA PRO A 244 12.11 -6.04 19.41
C PRO A 244 12.65 -5.74 18.00
N ALA A 245 13.38 -6.67 17.41
CA ALA A 245 14.02 -6.46 16.11
C ALA A 245 13.02 -6.33 14.92
N ASN A 246 11.75 -6.72 15.12
CA ASN A 246 10.64 -6.52 14.16
C ASN A 246 9.84 -5.24 14.45
N THR A 247 10.33 -4.37 15.33
CA THR A 247 9.57 -3.20 15.80
C THR A 247 10.35 -1.92 15.53
N VAL A 248 9.62 -0.91 15.01
CA VAL A 248 10.12 0.46 14.85
C VAL A 248 9.20 1.40 15.62
N LEU A 249 9.80 2.21 16.51
CA LEU A 249 9.08 3.25 17.25
C LEU A 249 9.43 4.63 16.66
N VAL A 250 8.43 5.38 16.25
CA VAL A 250 8.56 6.73 15.68
C VAL A 250 7.95 7.74 16.65
N VAL A 251 8.73 8.77 17.01
CA VAL A 251 8.26 9.89 17.82
C VAL A 251 8.59 11.20 17.11
N VAL A 252 7.55 11.91 16.68
CA VAL A 252 7.70 13.24 16.05
C VAL A 252 6.87 14.24 16.83
N GLY A 253 7.51 15.30 17.33
CA GLY A 253 6.79 16.30 18.09
C GLY A 253 7.69 17.31 18.78
N ASP A 254 7.07 18.21 19.56
CA ASP A 254 7.79 19.29 20.22
C ASP A 254 8.37 18.85 21.59
N TYR A 255 9.19 17.82 21.55
CA TYR A 255 9.99 17.36 22.69
C TYR A 255 11.48 17.50 22.42
N PRO A 256 12.31 17.76 23.46
CA PRO A 256 13.75 17.59 23.33
C PRO A 256 14.11 16.15 22.95
N VAL A 257 14.99 15.98 21.95
CA VAL A 257 15.37 14.65 21.42
C VAL A 257 15.94 13.76 22.53
N GLU A 258 16.82 14.31 23.35
CA GLU A 258 17.50 13.57 24.43
C GLU A 258 16.49 13.04 25.47
N GLN A 259 15.43 13.79 25.73
CA GLN A 259 14.34 13.37 26.62
C GLN A 259 13.60 12.17 26.04
N VAL A 260 13.25 12.24 24.76
CA VAL A 260 12.53 11.15 24.06
C VAL A 260 13.41 9.90 24.01
N GLU A 261 14.68 10.04 23.64
CA GLU A 261 15.60 8.91 23.55
C GLU A 261 15.82 8.25 24.91
N ALA A 262 16.03 9.04 25.98
CA ALA A 262 16.16 8.50 27.33
C ALA A 262 14.91 7.75 27.78
N ALA A 263 13.71 8.26 27.48
CA ALA A 263 12.45 7.62 27.80
C ALA A 263 12.26 6.31 27.01
N ILE A 264 12.59 6.28 25.72
CA ILE A 264 12.57 5.05 24.90
C ILE A 264 13.51 3.99 25.50
N ARG A 265 14.76 4.35 25.79
CA ARG A 265 15.73 3.43 26.39
C ARG A 265 15.24 2.90 27.74
N ALA A 266 14.71 3.77 28.60
CA ALA A 266 14.19 3.38 29.91
C ALA A 266 13.05 2.35 29.81
N ARG A 267 12.17 2.47 28.82
CA ARG A 267 10.97 1.62 28.67
C ARG A 267 11.22 0.34 27.86
N PHE A 268 12.06 0.40 26.83
CA PHE A 268 12.17 -0.70 25.86
C PHE A 268 13.48 -1.51 25.96
N ALA A 269 14.53 -1.03 26.63
CA ALA A 269 15.80 -1.76 26.72
C ALA A 269 15.68 -3.13 27.42
N SER A 270 14.71 -3.29 28.33
CA SER A 270 14.46 -4.55 29.03
C SER A 270 13.58 -5.54 28.26
N TRP A 271 13.09 -5.17 27.07
CA TRP A 271 12.29 -6.09 26.24
C TRP A 271 13.19 -7.21 25.72
N THR A 272 12.85 -8.45 26.08
CA THR A 272 13.67 -9.63 25.80
C THR A 272 13.79 -9.84 24.29
N PRO A 273 15.03 -9.95 23.75
CA PRO A 273 15.24 -10.28 22.34
C PRO A 273 14.62 -11.63 21.97
N ALA A 274 14.05 -11.71 20.78
CA ALA A 274 13.57 -12.94 20.19
C ALA A 274 13.92 -12.96 18.69
N PRO A 275 13.92 -14.15 18.06
CA PRO A 275 14.18 -14.27 16.62
C PRO A 275 13.23 -13.40 15.79
N VAL A 276 13.76 -12.75 14.77
CA VAL A 276 12.94 -12.00 13.81
C VAL A 276 12.07 -12.98 13.02
N PRO A 277 10.77 -12.70 12.83
CA PRO A 277 9.92 -13.51 11.99
C PRO A 277 10.48 -13.59 10.56
N THR A 278 10.35 -14.74 9.92
CA THR A 278 10.64 -14.85 8.49
C THR A 278 9.61 -14.01 7.73
N GLU A 279 10.10 -13.23 6.78
CA GLU A 279 9.24 -12.43 5.93
C GLU A 279 8.30 -13.33 5.12
N PRO A 280 6.98 -13.08 5.15
CA PRO A 280 6.03 -13.94 4.47
C PRO A 280 6.08 -13.73 2.96
N VAL A 281 5.99 -14.81 2.20
CA VAL A 281 5.86 -14.75 0.74
C VAL A 281 4.48 -14.19 0.39
N THR A 282 4.42 -13.10 -0.37
CA THR A 282 3.17 -12.47 -0.82
C THR A 282 2.53 -13.15 -2.03
N GLY A 283 3.36 -13.73 -2.91
CA GLY A 283 2.96 -14.41 -4.12
C GLY A 283 2.54 -15.88 -3.90
N PRO A 284 2.53 -16.67 -4.95
CA PRO A 284 2.94 -16.30 -6.32
C PRO A 284 1.89 -15.45 -7.04
N ILE A 285 2.32 -14.55 -7.91
CA ILE A 285 1.46 -13.86 -8.86
C ILE A 285 1.83 -14.36 -10.27
N ASP A 286 0.85 -14.90 -10.99
CA ASP A 286 1.07 -15.32 -12.38
C ASP A 286 1.09 -14.11 -13.31
N ILE A 287 2.28 -13.58 -13.55
CA ILE A 287 2.49 -12.40 -14.43
C ILE A 287 2.18 -12.70 -15.90
N THR A 288 1.97 -13.96 -16.29
CA THR A 288 1.62 -14.35 -17.67
C THR A 288 0.12 -14.26 -17.94
N ARG A 289 -0.71 -14.08 -16.91
CA ARG A 289 -2.17 -13.95 -17.05
C ARG A 289 -2.54 -12.83 -18.01
N LYS A 290 -3.40 -13.14 -18.97
CA LYS A 290 -3.85 -12.20 -20.01
C LYS A 290 -5.15 -12.62 -20.66
N GLY A 291 -5.84 -11.70 -21.33
CA GLY A 291 -7.02 -11.98 -22.15
C GLY A 291 -8.27 -12.45 -21.38
N LEU A 292 -8.25 -12.36 -20.06
CA LEU A 292 -9.38 -12.71 -19.21
C LEU A 292 -10.26 -11.49 -18.95
N THR A 293 -11.53 -11.74 -18.72
CA THR A 293 -12.50 -10.67 -18.43
C THR A 293 -13.32 -11.05 -17.21
N ASP A 294 -13.47 -10.12 -16.29
CA ASP A 294 -14.32 -10.19 -15.11
C ASP A 294 -15.39 -9.11 -15.16
N ILE A 295 -16.58 -9.41 -14.59
CA ILE A 295 -17.70 -8.49 -14.49
C ILE A 295 -18.26 -8.56 -13.09
N HIS A 296 -18.01 -7.53 -12.29
CA HIS A 296 -18.54 -7.39 -10.95
C HIS A 296 -19.70 -6.40 -10.91
N LEU A 297 -20.82 -6.81 -10.34
CA LEU A 297 -22.04 -5.99 -10.31
C LEU A 297 -22.51 -5.75 -8.87
N ASP A 298 -22.70 -4.49 -8.54
CA ASP A 298 -23.38 -4.09 -7.31
C ASP A 298 -24.17 -2.78 -7.55
N PRO A 299 -25.40 -2.64 -7.02
CA PRO A 299 -26.22 -1.45 -7.22
C PRO A 299 -25.59 -0.12 -6.76
N ALA A 300 -24.58 -0.19 -5.89
CA ALA A 300 -23.88 0.99 -5.34
C ALA A 300 -22.65 1.40 -6.16
N LEU A 301 -22.19 0.56 -7.10
CA LEU A 301 -21.01 0.84 -7.90
C LEU A 301 -21.32 1.84 -9.03
N ALA A 302 -20.35 2.72 -9.29
CA ALA A 302 -20.29 3.47 -10.54
C ALA A 302 -19.75 2.59 -11.67
N GLU A 303 -20.03 2.94 -12.91
CA GLU A 303 -19.49 2.22 -14.07
C GLU A 303 -18.02 2.53 -14.26
N GLU A 304 -17.19 1.49 -14.19
CA GLU A 304 -15.74 1.58 -14.41
C GLU A 304 -15.24 0.38 -15.20
N VAL A 305 -14.24 0.62 -16.05
CA VAL A 305 -13.50 -0.43 -16.75
C VAL A 305 -12.03 -0.27 -16.44
N THR A 306 -11.40 -1.34 -15.94
CA THR A 306 -9.96 -1.39 -15.72
C THR A 306 -9.32 -2.43 -16.66
N LEU A 307 -8.28 -1.99 -17.37
CA LEU A 307 -7.44 -2.82 -18.23
C LEU A 307 -6.08 -2.99 -17.55
N SER A 308 -5.68 -4.21 -17.25
CA SER A 308 -4.44 -4.44 -16.49
C SER A 308 -3.51 -5.45 -17.17
N ARG A 309 -2.20 -5.25 -16.99
CA ARG A 309 -1.15 -6.19 -17.38
C ARG A 309 -0.10 -6.28 -16.29
N PHE A 310 0.35 -7.49 -16.01
CA PHE A 310 1.46 -7.72 -15.09
C PHE A 310 2.82 -7.70 -15.81
N SER A 311 3.84 -7.33 -15.05
CA SER A 311 5.24 -7.54 -15.36
C SER A 311 5.99 -7.98 -14.09
N ALA A 312 7.22 -8.48 -14.27
CA ALA A 312 8.04 -8.90 -13.13
C ALA A 312 8.32 -7.73 -12.19
N TRP A 313 8.28 -8.01 -10.89
CA TRP A 313 8.78 -7.07 -9.89
C TRP A 313 10.27 -6.79 -10.13
N ARG A 314 10.71 -5.59 -9.77
CA ARG A 314 12.10 -5.16 -9.85
C ARG A 314 12.48 -4.60 -8.49
N ASP A 315 13.53 -5.15 -7.93
CA ASP A 315 14.18 -4.52 -6.79
C ASP A 315 14.90 -3.24 -7.28
N GLU A 316 14.34 -2.09 -6.91
CA GLU A 316 14.92 -0.78 -7.21
C GLU A 316 15.31 -0.11 -5.88
N PRO A 317 16.51 -0.37 -5.33
CA PRO A 317 16.94 0.24 -4.07
C PRO A 317 16.92 1.76 -4.18
N ASP A 318 16.66 2.44 -3.07
CA ASP A 318 16.50 3.90 -3.05
C ASP A 318 17.87 4.59 -3.22
N THR A 319 18.23 4.83 -4.48
CA THR A 319 19.44 5.53 -4.91
C THR A 319 19.09 6.80 -5.67
N VAL A 320 20.04 7.74 -5.78
CA VAL A 320 19.86 8.95 -6.59
C VAL A 320 19.50 8.59 -8.03
N ALA A 321 20.17 7.60 -8.61
CA ALA A 321 19.92 7.17 -9.99
C ALA A 321 18.50 6.59 -10.16
N ASN A 322 18.02 5.77 -9.24
CA ASN A 322 16.67 5.21 -9.28
C ASN A 322 15.61 6.30 -9.04
N ARG A 323 15.89 7.28 -8.19
CA ARG A 323 15.01 8.45 -8.01
C ARG A 323 14.92 9.31 -9.26
N ASP A 324 16.04 9.50 -9.98
CA ASP A 324 16.06 10.21 -11.26
C ASP A 324 15.22 9.48 -12.33
N ALA A 325 15.39 8.16 -12.43
CA ALA A 325 14.59 7.33 -13.33
C ALA A 325 13.09 7.35 -12.96
N ALA A 326 12.77 7.27 -11.67
CA ALA A 326 11.40 7.37 -11.18
C ALA A 326 10.78 8.75 -11.48
N LEU A 327 11.57 9.84 -11.41
CA LEU A 327 11.11 11.17 -11.78
C LEU A 327 10.78 11.27 -13.27
N ALA A 328 11.61 10.69 -14.15
CA ALA A 328 11.34 10.63 -15.59
C ALA A 328 10.03 9.86 -15.89
N ARG A 329 9.84 8.68 -15.25
CA ARG A 329 8.58 7.91 -15.33
C ARG A 329 7.37 8.73 -14.86
N ARG A 330 7.49 9.38 -13.71
CA ARG A 330 6.43 10.24 -13.13
C ARG A 330 6.02 11.37 -14.07
N ILE A 331 6.99 12.01 -14.72
CA ILE A 331 6.74 13.07 -15.70
C ILE A 331 5.96 12.51 -16.89
N GLY A 332 6.38 11.38 -17.43
CA GLY A 332 5.74 10.79 -18.60
C GLY A 332 4.31 10.31 -18.32
N TYR A 333 4.08 9.60 -17.21
CA TYR A 333 2.72 9.28 -16.77
C TYR A 333 1.88 10.53 -16.49
N GLY A 334 2.49 11.59 -15.96
CA GLY A 334 1.84 12.88 -15.76
C GLY A 334 1.36 13.51 -17.07
N ILE A 335 2.13 13.41 -18.15
CA ILE A 335 1.71 13.88 -19.48
C ILE A 335 0.54 13.05 -20.01
N VAL A 336 0.60 11.72 -19.95
CA VAL A 336 -0.50 10.83 -20.38
C VAL A 336 -1.78 11.16 -19.61
N ASN A 337 -1.70 11.23 -18.29
CA ASN A 337 -2.86 11.50 -17.42
C ASN A 337 -3.44 12.91 -17.65
N ARG A 338 -2.61 13.89 -18.02
CA ARG A 338 -3.08 15.20 -18.41
C ARG A 338 -3.85 15.18 -19.75
N ARG A 339 -3.41 14.38 -20.72
CA ARG A 339 -4.17 14.17 -21.97
C ARG A 339 -5.53 13.56 -21.67
N LEU A 340 -5.58 12.51 -20.86
CA LEU A 340 -6.84 11.91 -20.40
C LEU A 340 -7.73 12.90 -19.65
N ALA A 341 -7.17 13.70 -18.75
CA ALA A 341 -7.92 14.74 -18.04
C ALA A 341 -8.46 15.85 -18.95
N ARG A 342 -7.78 16.18 -20.06
CA ARG A 342 -8.31 17.12 -21.08
C ARG A 342 -9.53 16.55 -21.77
N LEU A 343 -9.49 15.26 -22.15
CA LEU A 343 -10.65 14.59 -22.76
C LEU A 343 -11.86 14.56 -21.81
N ALA A 344 -11.64 14.34 -20.51
CA ALA A 344 -12.68 14.33 -19.48
C ALA A 344 -13.34 15.71 -19.25
N ARG A 345 -12.70 16.81 -19.66
CA ARG A 345 -13.20 18.19 -19.50
C ARG A 345 -13.85 18.75 -20.77
N GLY A 346 -13.77 18.02 -21.88
CA GLY A 346 -14.36 18.45 -23.16
C GLY A 346 -15.89 18.52 -23.10
N GLU A 347 -16.51 19.30 -23.99
CA GLU A 347 -17.96 19.44 -24.08
C GLU A 347 -18.64 18.08 -24.33
N ASP A 348 -18.03 17.23 -25.18
CA ASP A 348 -18.47 15.87 -25.47
C ASP A 348 -17.64 14.80 -24.75
N ALA A 349 -17.31 15.02 -23.47
CA ALA A 349 -16.45 14.14 -22.69
C ALA A 349 -16.82 12.66 -22.89
N PRO A 350 -15.87 11.80 -23.26
CA PRO A 350 -16.14 10.39 -23.49
C PRO A 350 -16.23 9.57 -22.19
N PHE A 351 -15.72 10.09 -21.10
CA PHE A 351 -15.69 9.47 -19.77
C PHE A 351 -15.65 10.56 -18.69
N ARG A 352 -15.98 10.20 -17.45
CA ARG A 352 -15.88 11.10 -16.30
C ARG A 352 -14.43 11.33 -15.87
N GLY A 353 -13.60 10.31 -16.01
CA GLY A 353 -12.19 10.32 -15.71
C GLY A 353 -11.50 9.07 -16.22
N ALA A 354 -10.21 9.18 -16.47
CA ALA A 354 -9.37 8.03 -16.75
C ALA A 354 -7.97 8.26 -16.21
N SER A 355 -7.28 7.18 -15.84
CA SER A 355 -5.90 7.21 -15.36
C SER A 355 -5.11 6.04 -15.91
N PHE A 356 -3.83 6.29 -16.22
CA PHE A 356 -2.88 5.30 -16.71
C PHE A 356 -1.61 5.34 -15.87
N GLY A 357 -1.10 4.18 -15.47
CA GLY A 357 0.13 4.09 -14.67
C GLY A 357 0.58 2.67 -14.41
N THR A 358 1.78 2.55 -13.85
CA THR A 358 2.33 1.30 -13.34
C THR A 358 2.60 1.46 -11.85
N GLY A 359 2.14 0.49 -11.07
CA GLY A 359 2.38 0.38 -9.64
C GLY A 359 3.01 -0.97 -9.28
N GLU A 360 3.37 -1.10 -8.02
CA GLU A 360 3.87 -2.33 -7.45
C GLU A 360 2.76 -3.06 -6.70
N LEU A 361 2.88 -4.37 -6.64
CA LEU A 361 1.95 -5.24 -5.95
C LEU A 361 2.75 -6.13 -5.00
N PHE A 362 2.95 -5.64 -3.77
CA PHE A 362 3.61 -6.35 -2.66
C PHE A 362 4.95 -7.00 -3.03
N GLU A 363 5.83 -6.31 -3.73
CA GLU A 363 7.14 -6.84 -4.16
C GLU A 363 7.08 -8.19 -4.91
N ALA A 364 5.89 -8.61 -5.32
CA ALA A 364 5.65 -9.86 -6.04
C ALA A 364 5.47 -9.66 -7.54
N ALA A 365 4.94 -8.50 -7.95
CA ALA A 365 4.75 -8.14 -9.35
C ALA A 365 4.63 -6.62 -9.52
N ARG A 366 4.69 -6.17 -10.76
CA ARG A 366 4.28 -4.83 -11.17
C ARG A 366 3.01 -4.94 -12.00
N ILE A 367 2.13 -3.97 -11.89
CA ILE A 367 0.86 -3.92 -12.60
C ILE A 367 0.71 -2.59 -13.34
N THR A 368 0.60 -2.64 -14.65
CA THR A 368 0.23 -1.48 -15.48
C THR A 368 -1.26 -1.51 -15.69
N SER A 369 -1.94 -0.41 -15.38
CA SER A 369 -3.39 -0.31 -15.47
C SER A 369 -3.84 0.96 -16.19
N LEU A 370 -4.91 0.83 -16.99
CA LEU A 370 -5.72 1.92 -17.51
C LEU A 370 -7.12 1.78 -16.90
N THR A 371 -7.47 2.70 -16.01
CA THR A 371 -8.78 2.75 -15.35
C THR A 371 -9.64 3.84 -15.97
N ILE A 372 -10.91 3.55 -16.28
CA ILE A 372 -11.81 4.43 -17.03
C ILE A 372 -13.17 4.46 -16.32
N SER A 373 -13.52 5.60 -15.73
CA SER A 373 -14.82 5.80 -15.08
C SER A 373 -15.77 6.52 -16.02
N SER A 374 -16.90 5.90 -16.33
CA SER A 374 -17.87 6.36 -17.33
C SER A 374 -19.23 6.70 -16.72
N ALA A 375 -20.11 7.33 -17.49
CA ALA A 375 -21.52 7.38 -17.17
C ALA A 375 -22.14 6.00 -17.44
N ASP A 376 -23.20 5.64 -16.71
CA ASP A 376 -23.83 4.32 -16.83
C ASP A 376 -24.26 4.06 -18.28
N GLY A 377 -23.78 2.97 -18.87
CA GLY A 377 -24.01 2.58 -20.27
C GLY A 377 -23.02 3.18 -21.30
N GLU A 378 -22.10 4.04 -20.89
CA GLU A 378 -21.16 4.73 -21.79
C GLU A 378 -19.75 4.13 -21.79
N TRP A 379 -19.55 2.98 -21.15
CA TRP A 379 -18.24 2.32 -20.98
C TRP A 379 -17.50 2.11 -22.32
N GLU A 380 -18.20 1.77 -23.41
CA GLU A 380 -17.60 1.51 -24.73
C GLU A 380 -17.00 2.80 -25.32
N LYS A 381 -17.75 3.92 -25.23
CA LYS A 381 -17.28 5.25 -25.65
C LYS A 381 -16.03 5.65 -24.86
N GLY A 382 -16.08 5.46 -23.54
CA GLY A 382 -14.98 5.75 -22.63
C GLY A 382 -13.74 4.90 -22.94
N MET A 383 -13.90 3.60 -23.05
CA MET A 383 -12.82 2.67 -23.37
C MET A 383 -12.17 3.01 -24.71
N ARG A 384 -12.96 3.25 -25.74
CA ARG A 384 -12.46 3.61 -27.08
C ARG A 384 -11.58 4.85 -27.05
N ALA A 385 -12.01 5.89 -26.35
CA ALA A 385 -11.26 7.15 -26.27
C ALA A 385 -9.98 7.01 -25.43
N ALA A 386 -10.06 6.39 -24.26
CA ALA A 386 -8.92 6.26 -23.36
C ALA A 386 -7.84 5.31 -23.92
N VAL A 387 -8.23 4.16 -24.47
CA VAL A 387 -7.31 3.20 -25.12
C VAL A 387 -6.60 3.85 -26.29
N ARG A 388 -7.34 4.58 -27.16
CA ARG A 388 -6.75 5.30 -28.28
C ARG A 388 -5.71 6.32 -27.80
N GLU A 389 -6.02 7.14 -26.80
CA GLU A 389 -5.13 8.17 -26.26
C GLU A 389 -3.84 7.56 -25.68
N VAL A 390 -3.97 6.50 -24.87
CA VAL A 390 -2.81 5.80 -24.30
C VAL A 390 -1.98 5.14 -25.39
N ASN A 391 -2.61 4.48 -26.37
CA ASN A 391 -1.91 3.87 -27.51
C ASN A 391 -1.16 4.92 -28.36
N GLU A 392 -1.78 6.09 -28.58
CA GLU A 392 -1.17 7.22 -29.26
C GLU A 392 0.05 7.74 -28.50
N ALA A 393 -0.07 7.95 -27.19
CA ALA A 393 1.03 8.38 -26.32
C ALA A 393 2.20 7.39 -26.30
N LEU A 394 1.92 6.09 -26.16
CA LEU A 394 2.95 5.05 -26.12
C LEU A 394 3.60 4.79 -27.49
N THR A 395 2.93 5.13 -28.60
CA THR A 395 3.45 4.93 -29.95
C THR A 395 4.23 6.14 -30.46
N HIS A 396 3.72 7.34 -30.27
CA HIS A 396 4.25 8.57 -30.85
C HIS A 396 4.98 9.47 -29.87
N GLY A 397 4.89 9.19 -28.56
CA GLY A 397 5.59 9.96 -27.54
C GLY A 397 4.94 11.27 -27.16
N PHE A 398 5.77 12.19 -26.73
CA PHE A 398 5.38 13.47 -26.13
C PHE A 398 5.97 14.64 -26.92
N THR A 399 5.30 15.78 -26.88
CA THR A 399 5.80 17.01 -27.46
C THR A 399 6.69 17.77 -26.45
N ARG A 400 7.51 18.69 -26.94
CA ARG A 400 8.32 19.56 -26.09
C ARG A 400 7.43 20.44 -25.20
N ALA A 401 6.33 20.95 -25.73
CA ALA A 401 5.40 21.78 -24.99
C ALA A 401 4.74 21.04 -23.80
N GLU A 402 4.39 19.77 -23.97
CA GLU A 402 3.84 18.94 -22.87
C GLU A 402 4.88 18.69 -21.78
N LEU A 403 6.12 18.41 -22.17
CA LEU A 403 7.22 18.26 -21.22
C LEU A 403 7.46 19.56 -20.43
N ASP A 404 7.55 20.70 -21.12
CA ASP A 404 7.78 22.00 -20.47
C ASP A 404 6.67 22.37 -19.50
N GLU A 405 5.41 22.12 -19.86
CA GLU A 405 4.26 22.32 -18.99
C GLU A 405 4.37 21.44 -17.73
N GLN A 406 4.71 20.16 -17.89
CA GLN A 406 4.83 19.23 -16.75
C GLN A 406 6.01 19.61 -15.84
N LEU A 407 7.16 19.99 -16.42
CA LEU A 407 8.31 20.46 -15.67
C LEU A 407 7.99 21.74 -14.88
N ALA A 408 7.29 22.70 -15.49
CA ALA A 408 6.88 23.94 -14.81
C ALA A 408 5.97 23.67 -13.60
N ASN A 409 5.01 22.74 -13.73
CA ASN A 409 4.13 22.37 -12.63
C ASN A 409 4.90 21.67 -11.49
N LEU A 410 5.80 20.75 -11.82
CA LEU A 410 6.61 20.07 -10.81
C LEU A 410 7.59 21.02 -10.13
N ARG A 411 8.22 21.96 -10.89
CA ARG A 411 9.07 23.01 -10.30
C ARG A 411 8.31 23.81 -9.26
N THR A 412 7.13 24.30 -9.62
CA THR A 412 6.28 25.05 -8.69
C THR A 412 5.94 24.22 -7.43
N ALA A 413 5.66 22.94 -7.60
CA ALA A 413 5.37 22.05 -6.46
C ALA A 413 6.59 21.87 -5.55
N PHE A 414 7.79 21.63 -6.11
CA PHE A 414 9.02 21.48 -5.33
C PHE A 414 9.45 22.79 -4.66
N GLU A 415 9.33 23.94 -5.36
CA GLU A 415 9.58 25.25 -4.77
C GLU A 415 8.67 25.55 -3.58
N ASN A 416 7.37 25.25 -3.72
CA ASN A 416 6.41 25.44 -2.64
C ASN A 416 6.71 24.50 -1.45
N ALA A 417 7.10 23.26 -1.72
CA ALA A 417 7.51 22.33 -0.67
C ALA A 417 8.78 22.82 0.06
N ALA A 418 9.78 23.35 -0.66
CA ALA A 418 10.98 23.90 -0.07
C ALA A 418 10.68 25.18 0.76
N LYS A 419 9.86 26.09 0.22
CA LYS A 419 9.42 27.29 0.96
C LYS A 419 8.61 26.98 2.23
N GLY A 420 7.84 25.87 2.19
CA GLY A 420 7.03 25.39 3.31
C GLY A 420 7.75 24.43 4.26
N ALA A 421 9.04 24.18 4.09
CA ALA A 421 9.79 23.15 4.82
C ALA A 421 9.66 23.27 6.35
N GLU A 422 9.78 24.49 6.88
CA GLU A 422 9.70 24.78 8.32
C GLU A 422 8.28 24.64 8.90
N THR A 423 7.26 24.69 8.05
CA THR A 423 5.83 24.62 8.47
C THR A 423 5.24 23.22 8.29
N ARG A 424 6.06 22.22 7.94
CA ARG A 424 5.60 20.83 7.78
C ARG A 424 5.06 20.29 9.08
N SER A 425 3.90 19.63 9.00
CA SER A 425 3.26 19.00 10.15
C SER A 425 4.01 17.78 10.65
N HIS A 426 3.77 17.41 11.92
CA HIS A 426 4.26 16.14 12.49
C HIS A 426 3.92 14.94 11.60
N GLY A 427 2.71 14.90 11.03
CA GLY A 427 2.25 13.82 10.17
C GLY A 427 3.11 13.63 8.92
N ALA A 428 3.59 14.72 8.31
CA ALA A 428 4.48 14.64 7.15
C ALA A 428 5.80 13.93 7.48
N PHE A 429 6.35 14.19 8.68
CA PHE A 429 7.59 13.55 9.13
C PHE A 429 7.37 12.12 9.62
N VAL A 430 6.25 11.85 10.29
CA VAL A 430 5.85 10.47 10.66
C VAL A 430 5.73 9.60 9.41
N ASN A 431 5.08 10.10 8.35
CA ASN A 431 4.94 9.35 7.11
C ASN A 431 6.30 9.07 6.43
N ALA A 432 7.22 10.04 6.46
CA ALA A 432 8.57 9.84 5.94
C ALA A 432 9.36 8.81 6.76
N ALA A 433 9.23 8.83 8.09
CA ALA A 433 9.86 7.86 8.98
C ALA A 433 9.29 6.44 8.80
N LEU A 434 7.97 6.32 8.64
CA LEU A 434 7.32 5.03 8.39
C LEU A 434 7.67 4.49 7.00
N ALA A 435 7.80 5.34 5.97
CA ALA A 435 8.23 4.93 4.63
C ALA A 435 9.68 4.40 4.63
N LEU A 436 10.57 4.91 5.49
CA LEU A 436 11.88 4.32 5.69
C LEU A 436 11.77 2.94 6.37
N ALA A 437 10.84 2.78 7.30
CA ALA A 437 10.67 1.54 8.06
C ALA A 437 9.94 0.43 7.30
N SER A 438 9.16 0.77 6.26
CA SER A 438 8.36 -0.18 5.46
C SER A 438 8.91 -0.42 4.06
N ASP A 439 9.45 0.62 3.43
CA ASP A 439 9.77 0.61 1.99
C ASP A 439 11.23 1.03 1.74
N ASP A 440 12.05 1.06 2.77
CA ASP A 440 13.46 1.50 2.75
C ASP A 440 13.70 2.86 2.08
N ARG A 441 12.65 3.69 2.03
CA ARG A 441 12.70 4.99 1.38
C ARG A 441 13.35 6.04 2.28
N VAL A 442 14.54 6.48 1.91
CA VAL A 442 15.34 7.46 2.66
C VAL A 442 14.62 8.81 2.77
N PRO A 443 14.33 9.31 3.99
CA PRO A 443 13.74 10.63 4.16
C PRO A 443 14.75 11.72 3.76
N THR A 444 14.31 12.66 2.90
CA THR A 444 15.11 13.76 2.40
C THR A 444 14.47 15.10 2.69
N THR A 445 15.25 16.17 2.68
CA THR A 445 14.71 17.53 2.82
C THR A 445 14.04 17.99 1.51
N PRO A 446 13.03 18.87 1.58
CA PRO A 446 12.41 19.45 0.38
C PRO A 446 13.39 20.26 -0.48
N GLU A 447 14.38 20.89 0.13
CA GLU A 447 15.45 21.63 -0.56
C GLU A 447 16.31 20.70 -1.41
N TRP A 448 16.66 19.53 -0.88
CA TRP A 448 17.40 18.54 -1.65
C TRP A 448 16.55 18.00 -2.82
N GLN A 449 15.26 17.74 -2.60
CA GLN A 449 14.35 17.30 -3.66
C GLN A 449 14.23 18.34 -4.78
N LEU A 450 14.16 19.62 -4.44
CA LEU A 450 14.18 20.72 -5.40
C LEU A 450 15.51 20.75 -6.15
N ALA A 451 16.64 20.68 -5.45
CA ALA A 451 17.97 20.68 -6.06
C ALA A 451 18.18 19.48 -7.01
N GLN A 452 17.70 18.29 -6.63
CA GLN A 452 17.70 17.10 -7.48
C GLN A 452 16.88 17.35 -8.75
N PHE A 453 15.67 17.89 -8.61
CA PHE A 453 14.82 18.22 -9.75
C PHE A 453 15.49 19.23 -10.68
N GLU A 454 16.05 20.33 -10.16
CA GLU A 454 16.72 21.35 -10.97
C GLU A 454 17.99 20.83 -11.67
N ARG A 455 18.64 19.85 -11.11
CA ARG A 455 19.79 19.17 -11.74
C ARG A 455 19.37 18.35 -12.95
N ILE A 456 18.29 17.56 -12.84
CA ILE A 456 17.89 16.63 -13.90
C ILE A 456 16.97 17.27 -14.94
N ALA A 457 16.13 18.22 -14.58
CA ALA A 457 15.11 18.79 -15.48
C ALA A 457 15.67 19.31 -16.81
N PRO A 458 16.84 19.98 -16.87
CA PRO A 458 17.43 20.43 -18.14
C PRO A 458 17.90 19.28 -19.05
N GLU A 459 18.17 18.10 -18.51
CA GLU A 459 18.64 16.92 -19.24
C GLU A 459 17.49 16.10 -19.83
N LEU A 460 16.26 16.32 -19.34
CA LEU A 460 15.09 15.58 -19.77
C LEU A 460 14.62 16.06 -21.15
N THR A 461 14.51 15.11 -22.06
CA THR A 461 13.93 15.31 -23.39
C THR A 461 12.61 14.58 -23.52
N PRO A 462 11.71 14.99 -24.43
CA PRO A 462 10.48 14.25 -24.69
C PRO A 462 10.73 12.77 -24.99
N GLU A 463 11.79 12.47 -25.73
CA GLU A 463 12.19 11.11 -26.08
C GLU A 463 12.64 10.30 -24.85
N ALA A 464 13.48 10.87 -23.97
CA ALA A 464 13.94 10.20 -22.77
C ALA A 464 12.77 9.87 -21.81
N VAL A 465 11.86 10.82 -21.64
CA VAL A 465 10.66 10.65 -20.79
C VAL A 465 9.69 9.61 -21.38
N TRP A 466 9.50 9.64 -22.69
CA TRP A 466 8.70 8.64 -23.39
C TRP A 466 9.30 7.23 -23.27
N GLN A 467 10.61 7.11 -23.48
CA GLN A 467 11.30 5.83 -23.33
C GLN A 467 11.18 5.29 -21.90
N ALA A 468 11.31 6.15 -20.88
CA ALA A 468 11.14 5.76 -19.48
C ALA A 468 9.74 5.16 -19.19
N VAL A 469 8.68 5.73 -19.77
CA VAL A 469 7.32 5.15 -19.64
C VAL A 469 7.20 3.83 -20.40
N ARG A 470 7.76 3.73 -21.61
CA ARG A 470 7.68 2.50 -22.43
C ARG A 470 8.42 1.32 -21.84
N GLU A 471 9.54 1.57 -21.17
CA GLU A 471 10.31 0.54 -20.46
C GLU A 471 9.64 0.11 -19.15
N ASP A 472 8.87 0.99 -18.56
CA ASP A 472 8.19 0.78 -17.30
C ASP A 472 6.82 0.10 -17.47
N ALA A 473 6.03 0.57 -18.41
CA ALA A 473 4.67 0.08 -18.64
C ALA A 473 4.67 -1.29 -19.34
N ALA A 474 3.96 -2.25 -18.77
CA ALA A 474 3.64 -3.47 -19.50
C ALA A 474 2.71 -3.15 -20.70
N PRO A 475 2.99 -3.68 -21.89
CA PRO A 475 2.11 -3.47 -23.05
C PRO A 475 0.69 -3.93 -22.75
N LEU A 476 -0.32 -3.11 -23.03
CA LEU A 476 -1.75 -3.46 -22.88
C LEU A 476 -2.26 -4.45 -23.96
N ALA A 477 -1.39 -5.33 -24.46
CA ALA A 477 -1.80 -6.40 -25.37
C ALA A 477 -2.51 -7.51 -24.59
N GLU A 478 -3.70 -7.92 -25.02
CA GLU A 478 -4.52 -8.94 -24.33
C GLU A 478 -4.68 -8.69 -22.83
N PRO A 479 -5.16 -7.50 -22.38
CA PRO A 479 -5.20 -7.16 -20.97
C PRO A 479 -6.15 -8.06 -20.20
N LEU A 480 -5.99 -8.12 -18.89
CA LEU A 480 -7.06 -8.45 -17.97
C LEU A 480 -8.05 -7.31 -17.99
N ILE A 481 -9.31 -7.58 -18.29
CA ILE A 481 -10.39 -6.58 -18.36
C ILE A 481 -11.31 -6.81 -17.18
N ARG A 482 -11.44 -5.82 -16.31
CA ARG A 482 -12.45 -5.81 -15.26
C ARG A 482 -13.45 -4.72 -15.53
N PHE A 483 -14.74 -5.10 -15.53
CA PHE A 483 -15.87 -4.18 -15.53
C PHE A 483 -16.53 -4.20 -14.16
N GLU A 484 -16.78 -3.05 -13.61
CA GLU A 484 -17.63 -2.91 -12.44
C GLU A 484 -18.74 -1.89 -12.68
N GLY A 485 -19.92 -2.12 -12.08
CA GLY A 485 -21.06 -1.24 -12.29
C GLY A 485 -22.37 -1.80 -11.75
N ARG A 486 -23.45 -1.09 -12.02
CA ARG A 486 -24.80 -1.47 -11.57
C ARG A 486 -25.44 -2.53 -12.43
N THR A 487 -25.15 -2.49 -13.73
CA THR A 487 -25.73 -3.39 -14.73
C THR A 487 -24.65 -3.92 -15.64
N ALA A 488 -24.79 -5.18 -16.04
CA ALA A 488 -23.82 -5.80 -16.94
C ALA A 488 -23.81 -5.07 -18.31
N PRO A 489 -22.62 -4.93 -18.92
CA PRO A 489 -22.50 -4.37 -20.26
C PRO A 489 -23.24 -5.26 -21.27
N ALA A 490 -23.94 -4.65 -22.22
CA ALA A 490 -24.61 -5.39 -23.27
C ALA A 490 -23.62 -6.24 -24.08
N GLY A 491 -23.89 -7.54 -24.22
CA GLY A 491 -22.94 -8.51 -24.83
C GLY A 491 -21.85 -9.03 -23.88
N GLY A 492 -21.84 -8.61 -22.61
CA GLY A 492 -21.00 -9.16 -21.56
C GLY A 492 -19.49 -9.11 -21.84
N ALA A 493 -18.77 -10.10 -21.39
CA ALA A 493 -17.30 -10.19 -21.49
C ALA A 493 -16.80 -10.16 -22.96
N GLU A 494 -17.57 -10.71 -23.89
CA GLU A 494 -17.19 -10.69 -25.31
C GLU A 494 -17.26 -9.27 -25.91
N ALA A 495 -18.27 -8.49 -25.52
CA ALA A 495 -18.39 -7.10 -25.98
C ALA A 495 -17.22 -6.24 -25.44
N LEU A 496 -16.81 -6.45 -24.17
CA LEU A 496 -15.66 -5.77 -23.58
C LEU A 496 -14.37 -6.07 -24.36
N ARG A 497 -14.10 -7.35 -24.66
CA ARG A 497 -12.91 -7.75 -25.44
C ARG A 497 -12.96 -7.20 -26.87
N SER A 498 -14.12 -7.27 -27.53
CA SER A 498 -14.31 -6.78 -28.89
C SER A 498 -14.15 -5.26 -28.97
N ALA A 499 -14.69 -4.52 -28.00
CA ALA A 499 -14.54 -3.07 -27.90
C ALA A 499 -13.08 -2.66 -27.68
N PHE A 500 -12.35 -3.37 -26.81
CA PHE A 500 -10.92 -3.16 -26.61
C PHE A 500 -10.15 -3.41 -27.91
N ALA A 501 -10.35 -4.54 -28.58
CA ALA A 501 -9.68 -4.87 -29.83
C ALA A 501 -9.99 -3.82 -30.94
N ALA A 502 -11.23 -3.36 -31.04
CA ALA A 502 -11.63 -2.31 -31.94
C ALA A 502 -10.95 -0.97 -31.60
N ALA A 503 -10.83 -0.63 -30.32
CA ALA A 503 -10.14 0.59 -29.87
C ALA A 503 -8.66 0.56 -30.22
N MET A 504 -7.96 -0.57 -30.02
CA MET A 504 -6.55 -0.74 -30.39
C MET A 504 -6.29 -0.68 -31.90
N ALA A 505 -7.31 -1.01 -32.72
CA ALA A 505 -7.22 -0.95 -34.17
C ALA A 505 -7.53 0.45 -34.77
N LEU A 506 -7.91 1.42 -33.92
CA LEU A 506 -8.17 2.78 -34.42
C LEU A 506 -6.91 3.42 -34.97
N PRO A 507 -7.02 4.21 -36.06
CA PRO A 507 -5.91 5.03 -36.52
C PRO A 507 -5.44 5.99 -35.44
N ILE A 508 -4.15 6.03 -35.21
CA ILE A 508 -3.47 6.95 -34.30
C ILE A 508 -2.55 7.86 -35.11
N ALA A 509 -2.36 9.08 -34.66
CA ALA A 509 -1.47 10.06 -35.29
C ALA A 509 -0.53 10.66 -34.26
N ALA A 510 0.65 11.07 -34.71
CA ALA A 510 1.53 11.82 -33.84
C ALA A 510 0.84 13.11 -33.35
N PRO A 511 0.99 13.48 -32.06
CA PRO A 511 0.38 14.70 -31.54
C PRO A 511 0.93 15.91 -32.33
N ALA A 512 0.02 16.84 -32.67
CA ALA A 512 0.44 18.07 -33.32
C ALA A 512 1.26 18.91 -32.33
N ASP A 513 2.46 19.30 -32.72
CA ASP A 513 3.23 20.29 -31.97
C ASP A 513 2.66 21.70 -32.23
N ASN A 514 1.66 22.05 -31.41
CA ASN A 514 1.00 23.35 -31.53
C ASN A 514 1.79 24.49 -30.87
N GLY A 515 3.02 24.21 -30.41
CA GLY A 515 3.81 25.15 -29.64
C GLY A 515 3.18 25.46 -28.25
N PRO A 516 3.79 26.36 -27.48
CA PRO A 516 3.20 26.81 -26.22
C PRO A 516 1.88 27.51 -26.49
N LEU A 517 0.85 27.19 -25.68
CA LEU A 517 -0.44 27.89 -25.73
C LEU A 517 -0.19 29.38 -25.45
N ALA A 518 -0.25 30.21 -26.48
CA ALA A 518 -0.22 31.65 -26.29
C ALA A 518 -1.53 32.11 -25.65
N PHE A 519 -1.45 32.97 -24.63
CA PHE A 519 -2.64 33.64 -24.14
C PHE A 519 -3.30 34.43 -25.28
N GLY A 520 -4.64 34.37 -25.36
CA GLY A 520 -5.39 35.06 -26.41
C GLY A 520 -5.30 36.59 -26.36
N TYR A 521 -4.65 37.14 -25.33
CA TYR A 521 -4.33 38.57 -25.17
C TYR A 521 -2.97 38.70 -24.51
N GLY A 522 -2.16 39.63 -24.98
CA GLY A 522 -0.83 39.94 -24.46
C GLY A 522 -0.76 41.23 -23.64
N ASP A 523 -1.88 41.96 -23.53
CA ASP A 523 -1.99 43.16 -22.73
C ASP A 523 -2.91 42.92 -21.54
N PHE A 524 -2.32 42.92 -20.35
CA PHE A 524 -3.01 42.72 -19.06
C PHE A 524 -3.42 44.04 -18.42
N GLY A 525 -3.28 45.17 -19.11
CA GLY A 525 -3.48 46.51 -18.59
C GLY A 525 -2.35 46.96 -17.66
N SER A 526 -2.48 48.18 -17.14
CA SER A 526 -1.53 48.67 -16.13
C SER A 526 -1.67 47.89 -14.83
N PRO A 527 -0.57 47.58 -14.13
CA PRO A 527 -0.63 46.97 -12.79
C PRO A 527 -1.53 47.81 -11.87
N GLY A 528 -2.40 47.14 -11.13
CA GLY A 528 -3.20 47.80 -10.10
C GLY A 528 -2.32 48.35 -8.99
N GLU A 529 -2.67 49.51 -8.43
CA GLU A 529 -2.05 50.01 -7.21
C GLU A 529 -2.64 49.32 -5.98
N VAL A 530 -1.78 48.86 -5.07
CA VAL A 530 -2.20 48.38 -3.75
C VAL A 530 -2.65 49.61 -2.92
N VAL A 531 -3.95 49.74 -2.71
CA VAL A 531 -4.55 50.90 -2.01
C VAL A 531 -4.56 50.72 -0.49
N SER A 532 -4.50 49.49 0.01
CA SER A 532 -4.28 49.14 1.43
C SER A 532 -3.77 47.71 1.57
N ASP A 533 -2.80 47.52 2.44
CA ASP A 533 -2.29 46.23 2.90
C ASP A 533 -2.77 46.06 4.35
N THR A 534 -3.89 45.33 4.57
CA THR A 534 -4.47 45.06 5.89
C THR A 534 -4.50 43.57 6.16
#